data_727568a4ffb02110059148e372f951b5
#
_entry.id   727568a4ffb02110059148e372f951b5
#
_cell.length_a   1.000
_cell.length_b   1.000
_cell.length_c   1.000
_cell.angle_alpha   90.00
_cell.angle_beta   90.00
_cell.angle_gamma   90.00
#
_symmetry.space_group_name_H-M   'P 1'
#
loop_
_entity.id
_entity.type
_entity.pdbx_description
1 polymer ?
#
loop_
_entity_poly.entity_id
_entity_poly.type
_entity_poly.pdbx_seq_one_letter_code
_entity_poly.pdbx_strand_id
1 'polypeptide(L)'
;MNKLWSFGDSWTYGEGVDTNQTFTQLIADSLNLEPLNLGIPGSANSSIYNKLIHYCINFKPGDLVLINWTSPHRDEFTDRYSFRRSDNKLNFNIKYYPEFLNNTYNKLKGFNFIMTQAFNPIFGYDYSLNTEYHG
;
A
#
# COMPACT_ATOMS: atom_id res chain seq x y z
N MET A 1 -13.93 2.31 20.04
CA MET A 1 -13.54 3.20 18.94
C MET A 1 -13.10 2.35 17.76
N ASN A 2 -13.61 2.65 16.59
CA ASN A 2 -13.18 1.97 15.37
C ASN A 2 -11.77 2.42 14.98
N LYS A 3 -11.14 1.63 14.13
CA LYS A 3 -9.73 1.81 13.79
C LYS A 3 -9.53 2.21 12.34
N LEU A 4 -8.48 2.96 12.10
CA LEU A 4 -7.93 3.19 10.78
C LEU A 4 -6.66 2.35 10.64
N TRP A 5 -6.73 1.35 9.79
CA TRP A 5 -5.59 0.48 9.47
C TRP A 5 -4.90 1.04 8.23
N SER A 6 -3.66 1.46 8.34
CA SER A 6 -2.89 1.99 7.21
C SER A 6 -1.74 1.06 6.85
N PHE A 7 -1.64 0.73 5.58
CA PHE A 7 -0.58 -0.12 5.03
C PHE A 7 0.12 0.61 3.91
N GLY A 8 1.42 0.52 3.87
CA GLY A 8 2.21 1.19 2.84
C GLY A 8 3.71 1.18 3.15
N ASP A 9 4.42 2.06 2.46
CA ASP A 9 5.85 2.22 2.55
C ASP A 9 6.25 3.41 3.46
N SER A 10 7.39 4.03 3.17
CA SER A 10 7.90 5.17 3.94
C SER A 10 6.96 6.38 3.93
N TRP A 11 6.18 6.55 2.89
CA TRP A 11 5.20 7.65 2.82
C TRP A 11 4.09 7.44 3.83
N THR A 12 3.61 6.21 3.94
CA THR A 12 2.59 5.85 4.94
C THR A 12 3.17 5.91 6.35
N TYR A 13 4.38 5.36 6.52
CA TYR A 13 5.08 5.44 7.79
C TYR A 13 5.24 6.89 8.27
N GLY A 14 5.47 7.82 7.34
CA GLY A 14 5.64 9.21 7.68
C GLY A 14 7.10 9.57 7.91
N GLU A 15 8.00 9.01 7.12
CA GLU A 15 9.41 9.31 7.19
C GLU A 15 9.64 10.80 6.94
N GLY A 16 10.33 11.47 7.87
CA GLY A 16 10.62 12.89 7.78
C GLY A 16 9.56 13.81 8.37
N VAL A 17 8.47 13.28 8.91
CA VAL A 17 7.44 14.08 9.59
C VAL A 17 7.17 13.52 10.99
N ASP A 18 6.63 14.34 11.85
CA ASP A 18 6.22 13.90 13.18
C ASP A 18 5.00 12.97 13.08
N THR A 19 4.86 12.10 14.08
CA THR A 19 3.75 11.13 14.11
C THR A 19 2.39 11.80 13.98
N ASN A 20 2.20 12.94 14.60
CA ASN A 20 0.93 13.67 14.54
C ASN A 20 0.67 14.37 13.20
N GLN A 21 1.65 14.33 12.29
CA GLN A 21 1.56 14.96 10.98
C GLN A 21 1.48 13.95 9.84
N THR A 22 1.47 12.65 10.15
CA THR A 22 1.28 11.63 9.12
C THR A 22 -0.15 11.72 8.57
N PHE A 23 -0.33 11.37 7.31
CA PHE A 23 -1.70 11.40 6.76
C PHE A 23 -2.61 10.40 7.48
N THR A 24 -2.06 9.29 7.99
CA THR A 24 -2.84 8.35 8.79
C THR A 24 -3.41 9.02 10.03
N GLN A 25 -2.58 9.77 10.75
CA GLN A 25 -3.04 10.46 11.95
C GLN A 25 -4.07 11.53 11.61
N LEU A 26 -3.82 12.29 10.55
CA LEU A 26 -4.73 13.36 10.15
C LEU A 26 -6.11 12.82 9.72
N ILE A 27 -6.12 11.73 8.98
CA ILE A 27 -7.37 11.07 8.56
C ILE A 27 -8.08 10.49 9.80
N ALA A 28 -7.36 9.82 10.66
CA ALA A 28 -7.93 9.23 11.88
C ALA A 28 -8.56 10.30 12.77
N ASP A 29 -7.88 11.42 12.96
CA ASP A 29 -8.42 12.54 13.73
C ASP A 29 -9.68 13.10 13.11
N SER A 30 -9.67 13.25 11.79
CA SER A 30 -10.82 13.79 11.04
C SER A 30 -12.04 12.89 11.14
N LEU A 31 -11.84 11.58 11.18
CA LEU A 31 -12.93 10.59 11.17
C LEU A 31 -13.20 10.00 12.56
N ASN A 32 -12.51 10.49 13.58
CA ASN A 32 -12.63 9.99 14.95
C ASN A 32 -12.34 8.47 15.03
N LEU A 33 -11.25 8.06 14.41
CA LEU A 33 -10.78 6.67 14.42
C LEU A 33 -9.47 6.56 15.20
N GLU A 34 -9.21 5.37 15.72
CA GLU A 34 -7.92 5.06 16.32
C GLU A 34 -6.91 4.73 15.21
N PRO A 35 -5.81 5.46 15.06
CA PRO A 35 -4.86 5.18 13.98
C PRO A 35 -3.98 3.98 14.31
N LEU A 36 -3.83 3.09 13.34
CA LEU A 36 -2.86 2.00 13.37
C LEU A 36 -2.04 2.10 12.09
N ASN A 37 -0.92 2.76 12.18
CA ASN A 37 -0.04 2.98 11.04
C ASN A 37 0.93 1.81 10.92
N LEU A 38 0.71 0.97 9.94
CA LEU A 38 1.52 -0.21 9.66
C LEU A 38 2.42 0.00 8.44
N GLY A 39 2.68 1.23 8.06
CA GLY A 39 3.65 1.56 7.03
C GLY A 39 5.06 1.19 7.46
N ILE A 40 5.85 0.68 6.52
CA ILE A 40 7.26 0.31 6.76
C ILE A 40 8.10 0.89 5.64
N PRO A 41 9.13 1.69 5.98
CA PRO A 41 10.04 2.22 4.97
C PRO A 41 10.68 1.10 4.16
N GLY A 42 10.73 1.27 2.85
CA GLY A 42 11.35 0.31 1.96
C GLY A 42 10.47 -0.87 1.56
N SER A 43 9.22 -0.93 2.01
CA SER A 43 8.33 -2.04 1.67
C SER A 43 8.03 -2.10 0.18
N ALA A 44 8.09 -3.29 -0.38
CA ALA A 44 7.54 -3.59 -1.71
C ALA A 44 6.07 -3.97 -1.58
N ASN A 45 5.36 -4.01 -2.71
CA ASN A 45 3.94 -4.33 -2.71
C ASN A 45 3.64 -5.73 -2.17
N SER A 46 4.54 -6.68 -2.39
CA SER A 46 4.40 -8.03 -1.82
C SER A 46 4.37 -8.01 -0.29
N SER A 47 5.22 -7.21 0.33
CA SER A 47 5.23 -7.10 1.79
C SER A 47 4.05 -6.30 2.31
N ILE A 48 3.63 -5.26 1.59
CA ILE A 48 2.41 -4.54 1.93
C ILE A 48 1.23 -5.50 1.93
N TYR A 49 1.11 -6.30 0.88
CA TYR A 49 0.05 -7.29 0.76
C TYR A 49 0.12 -8.35 1.87
N ASN A 50 1.30 -8.89 2.14
CA ASN A 50 1.46 -9.90 3.19
C ASN A 50 1.08 -9.36 4.56
N LYS A 51 1.43 -8.12 4.83
CA LYS A 51 1.06 -7.49 6.08
C LYS A 51 -0.45 -7.28 6.20
N LEU A 52 -1.07 -6.87 5.11
CA LEU A 52 -2.53 -6.75 5.03
C LEU A 52 -3.20 -8.08 5.36
N ILE A 53 -2.74 -9.16 4.75
CA ILE A 53 -3.29 -10.49 4.98
C ILE A 53 -3.10 -10.92 6.43
N HIS A 54 -1.96 -10.60 7.02
CA HIS A 54 -1.68 -10.93 8.41
C HIS A 54 -2.67 -10.26 9.36
N TYR A 55 -3.01 -9.01 9.11
CA TYR A 55 -3.87 -8.24 10.01
C TYR A 55 -5.35 -8.28 9.68
N CYS A 56 -5.74 -8.74 8.49
CA CYS A 56 -7.14 -8.64 8.05
C CYS A 56 -8.12 -9.41 8.94
N ILE A 57 -7.63 -10.41 9.63
CA ILE A 57 -8.47 -11.19 10.58
C ILE A 57 -8.95 -10.32 11.75
N ASN A 58 -8.25 -9.22 12.01
CA ASN A 58 -8.57 -8.32 13.12
C ASN A 58 -9.48 -7.16 12.72
N PHE A 59 -9.79 -7.03 11.44
CA PHE A 59 -10.67 -5.95 10.98
C PHE A 59 -12.08 -6.16 11.48
N LYS A 60 -12.70 -5.08 11.90
CA LYS A 60 -14.06 -5.09 12.43
C LYS A 60 -14.97 -4.19 11.61
N PRO A 61 -16.27 -4.45 11.61
CA PRO A 61 -17.22 -3.53 10.98
C PRO A 61 -17.05 -2.13 11.55
N GLY A 62 -17.01 -1.14 10.66
CA GLY A 62 -16.77 0.25 11.05
C GLY A 62 -15.32 0.68 11.00
N ASP A 63 -14.37 -0.25 10.92
CA ASP A 63 -12.98 0.09 10.67
C ASP A 63 -12.80 0.57 9.24
N LEU A 64 -11.81 1.43 9.03
CA LEU A 64 -11.40 1.85 7.71
C LEU A 64 -10.01 1.29 7.41
N VAL A 65 -9.85 0.73 6.22
CA VAL A 65 -8.58 0.18 5.76
C VAL A 65 -8.04 1.05 4.64
N LEU A 66 -6.85 1.58 4.81
CA LEU A 66 -6.17 2.41 3.83
C LEU A 66 -4.91 1.70 3.36
N ILE A 67 -4.84 1.43 2.07
CA ILE A 67 -3.67 0.78 1.48
C ILE A 67 -3.06 1.75 0.49
N ASN A 68 -1.81 2.11 0.73
CA ASN A 68 -1.05 2.98 -0.14
C ASN A 68 0.03 2.16 -0.83
N TRP A 69 -0.24 1.74 -2.06
CA TRP A 69 0.68 0.91 -2.82
C TRP A 69 1.92 1.69 -3.20
N THR A 70 3.05 1.01 -3.22
CA THR A 70 4.32 1.57 -3.67
C THR A 70 4.59 1.21 -5.13
N SER A 71 5.73 1.67 -5.64
CA SER A 71 6.12 1.39 -7.02
C SER A 71 6.27 -0.12 -7.26
N PRO A 72 5.69 -0.66 -8.34
CA PRO A 72 5.90 -2.06 -8.72
C PRO A 72 7.34 -2.42 -9.04
N HIS A 73 8.19 -1.42 -9.25
CA HIS A 73 9.62 -1.64 -9.48
C HIS A 73 10.37 -2.08 -8.22
N ARG A 74 9.79 -1.84 -7.06
CA ARG A 74 10.45 -2.13 -5.80
C ARG A 74 10.37 -3.62 -5.49
N ASP A 75 11.51 -4.17 -5.08
CA ASP A 75 11.62 -5.55 -4.63
C ASP A 75 12.52 -5.59 -3.39
N GLU A 76 11.99 -6.00 -2.27
CA GLU A 76 12.72 -6.03 -1.01
C GLU A 76 13.28 -7.40 -0.65
N PHE A 77 12.98 -8.43 -1.44
CA PHE A 77 13.55 -9.77 -1.22
C PHE A 77 14.99 -9.86 -1.65
N THR A 78 15.45 -8.92 -2.45
CA THR A 78 16.84 -8.71 -2.78
C THR A 78 17.24 -7.36 -2.20
N ASP A 79 18.41 -6.86 -2.52
CA ASP A 79 18.77 -5.54 -2.02
C ASP A 79 17.88 -4.44 -2.64
N ARG A 80 17.96 -3.24 -2.08
CA ARG A 80 17.12 -2.12 -2.49
C ARG A 80 17.29 -1.71 -3.95
N TYR A 81 18.34 -2.17 -4.58
CA TYR A 81 18.66 -1.83 -5.97
C TYR A 81 18.41 -2.98 -6.91
N SER A 82 17.71 -4.01 -6.46
CA SER A 82 17.44 -5.20 -7.25
C SER A 82 16.74 -4.91 -8.57
N PHE A 83 15.92 -3.89 -8.61
CA PHE A 83 15.24 -3.49 -9.85
C PHE A 83 16.22 -3.07 -10.95
N ARG A 84 17.47 -2.80 -10.62
CA ARG A 84 18.51 -2.47 -11.60
C ARG A 84 19.25 -3.69 -12.13
N ARG A 85 19.04 -4.84 -11.52
CA ARG A 85 19.85 -6.03 -11.78
C ARG A 85 19.12 -7.14 -12.49
N SER A 86 17.82 -7.18 -12.41
CA SER A 86 17.06 -8.30 -12.89
C SER A 86 15.81 -7.84 -13.65
N ASP A 87 15.90 -7.82 -14.95
CA ASP A 87 14.76 -7.50 -15.81
C ASP A 87 13.62 -8.48 -15.60
N ASN A 88 13.93 -9.76 -15.39
CA ASN A 88 12.91 -10.77 -15.16
C ASN A 88 12.12 -10.51 -13.89
N LYS A 89 12.81 -10.12 -12.83
CA LYS A 89 12.19 -9.84 -11.55
C LYS A 89 11.37 -8.56 -11.59
N LEU A 90 11.90 -7.54 -12.27
CA LEU A 90 11.19 -6.31 -12.51
C LEU A 90 9.92 -6.55 -13.31
N ASN A 91 10.01 -7.32 -14.39
CA ASN A 91 8.88 -7.66 -15.22
C ASN A 91 7.83 -8.46 -14.45
N PHE A 92 8.27 -9.35 -13.56
CA PHE A 92 7.36 -10.09 -12.69
C PHE A 92 6.55 -9.14 -11.81
N ASN A 93 7.22 -8.23 -11.11
CA ASN A 93 6.55 -7.29 -10.22
C ASN A 93 5.57 -6.39 -10.96
N ILE A 94 5.95 -5.91 -12.13
CA ILE A 94 5.07 -5.09 -12.96
C ILE A 94 3.88 -5.90 -13.44
N LYS A 95 4.13 -7.10 -13.95
CA LYS A 95 3.11 -7.96 -14.54
C LYS A 95 2.03 -8.34 -13.52
N TYR A 96 2.43 -8.62 -12.29
CA TYR A 96 1.52 -9.12 -11.26
C TYR A 96 0.94 -8.04 -10.36
N TYR A 97 1.30 -6.78 -10.59
CA TYR A 97 0.74 -5.69 -9.80
C TYR A 97 -0.80 -5.62 -9.86
N PRO A 98 -1.43 -5.71 -11.02
CA PRO A 98 -2.90 -5.74 -11.08
C PRO A 98 -3.51 -6.89 -10.30
N GLU A 99 -2.82 -8.02 -10.23
CA GLU A 99 -3.28 -9.17 -9.47
C GLU A 99 -3.30 -8.90 -7.98
N PHE A 100 -2.28 -8.19 -7.46
CA PHE A 100 -2.30 -7.73 -6.08
C PHE A 100 -3.51 -6.84 -5.80
N LEU A 101 -3.83 -5.94 -6.71
CA LEU A 101 -4.98 -5.06 -6.57
C LEU A 101 -6.28 -5.84 -6.53
N ASN A 102 -6.46 -6.77 -7.44
CA ASN A 102 -7.66 -7.61 -7.51
C ASN A 102 -7.81 -8.49 -6.28
N ASN A 103 -6.71 -9.11 -5.85
CA ASN A 103 -6.73 -9.97 -4.67
C ASN A 103 -7.08 -9.18 -3.42
N THR A 104 -6.54 -7.97 -3.30
CA THR A 104 -6.85 -7.07 -2.19
C THR A 104 -8.30 -6.66 -2.22
N TYR A 105 -8.83 -6.27 -3.37
CA TYR A 105 -10.24 -5.93 -3.51
C TYR A 105 -11.14 -7.08 -3.05
N ASN A 106 -10.85 -8.29 -3.52
CA ASN A 106 -11.65 -9.46 -3.17
C ASN A 106 -11.55 -9.77 -1.67
N LYS A 107 -10.40 -9.57 -1.06
CA LYS A 107 -10.17 -9.82 0.35
C LYS A 107 -10.90 -8.83 1.24
N LEU A 108 -10.98 -7.57 0.81
CA LEU A 108 -11.57 -6.49 1.60
C LEU A 108 -13.04 -6.26 1.29
N LYS A 109 -13.62 -7.05 0.42
CA LYS A 109 -15.03 -6.96 0.08
C LYS A 109 -15.86 -7.05 1.35
N GLY A 110 -16.71 -6.06 1.58
CA GLY A 110 -17.52 -6.00 2.79
C GLY A 110 -16.91 -5.12 3.89
N PHE A 111 -15.68 -4.69 3.76
CA PHE A 111 -15.08 -3.69 4.63
C PHE A 111 -15.00 -2.34 3.94
N ASN A 112 -14.89 -1.28 4.73
CA ASN A 112 -14.61 0.05 4.18
C ASN A 112 -13.11 0.12 3.89
N PHE A 113 -12.75 0.35 2.64
CA PHE A 113 -11.34 0.46 2.28
C PHE A 113 -11.11 1.46 1.16
N ILE A 114 -9.90 2.01 1.14
CA ILE A 114 -9.40 2.92 0.11
C ILE A 114 -8.03 2.42 -0.30
N MET A 115 -7.82 2.29 -1.61
CA MET A 115 -6.52 1.97 -2.17
C MET A 115 -6.01 3.18 -2.93
N THR A 116 -4.77 3.57 -2.66
CA THR A 116 -4.10 4.68 -3.33
C THR A 116 -2.73 4.23 -3.84
N GLN A 117 -2.13 5.05 -4.69
CA GLN A 117 -0.76 4.88 -5.17
C GLN A 117 0.05 6.10 -4.82
N ALA A 118 1.17 5.89 -4.14
CA ALA A 118 2.06 6.99 -3.76
C ALA A 118 2.82 7.55 -4.96
N PHE A 119 3.05 6.72 -5.97
CA PHE A 119 3.84 7.10 -7.14
C PHE A 119 3.08 6.74 -8.41
N ASN A 120 3.38 7.48 -9.48
CA ASN A 120 3.19 6.92 -10.81
C ASN A 120 4.24 5.82 -10.94
N PRO A 121 3.84 4.55 -10.91
CA PRO A 121 4.79 3.49 -10.59
C PRO A 121 5.78 3.18 -11.69
N ILE A 122 5.57 3.66 -12.91
CA ILE A 122 6.48 3.32 -13.99
C ILE A 122 6.87 4.55 -14.79
N PHE A 123 8.09 4.97 -14.60
CA PHE A 123 8.68 6.00 -15.40
C PHE A 123 8.79 5.54 -16.85
N GLY A 124 8.23 6.32 -17.78
CA GLY A 124 8.27 6.00 -19.18
C GLY A 124 7.30 4.92 -19.63
N TYR A 125 6.59 4.31 -18.73
CA TYR A 125 5.50 3.39 -19.05
C TYR A 125 4.18 4.14 -18.95
N ASP A 126 3.35 3.98 -19.93
CA ASP A 126 2.09 4.73 -19.97
C ASP A 126 1.01 4.04 -19.15
N TYR A 127 0.90 4.40 -17.91
CA TYR A 127 -0.15 3.90 -17.04
C TYR A 127 -1.50 4.55 -17.28
N SER A 128 -1.53 5.61 -18.05
CA SER A 128 -2.82 6.22 -18.39
C SER A 128 -3.72 5.26 -19.16
N LEU A 129 -3.13 4.25 -19.78
CA LEU A 129 -3.87 3.20 -20.45
C LEU A 129 -4.55 2.25 -19.48
N ASN A 130 -4.18 2.27 -18.23
CA ASN A 130 -4.67 1.35 -17.19
C ASN A 130 -5.28 2.15 -16.06
N THR A 131 -6.30 2.91 -16.38
CA THR A 131 -6.95 3.80 -15.42
C THR A 131 -7.55 3.08 -14.22
N GLU A 132 -7.83 1.81 -14.37
CA GLU A 132 -8.31 0.98 -13.28
C GLU A 132 -7.30 0.81 -12.15
N TYR A 133 -6.02 1.14 -12.39
CA TYR A 133 -4.99 1.10 -11.35
C TYR A 133 -4.85 2.42 -10.60
N HIS A 134 -5.51 3.42 -11.08
CA HIS A 134 -5.53 4.71 -10.42
C HIS A 134 -6.67 4.66 -9.43
N GLY A 135 -6.33 4.33 -8.25
CA GLY A 135 -7.21 4.06 -7.14
C GLY A 135 -8.39 4.92 -6.95
#